data_fa02d0b9d7ebdc5a30f06995b73f82ce
#
_entry.id   fa02d0b9d7ebdc5a30f06995b73f82ce
#
_cell.length_a   1.000
_cell.length_b   1.000
_cell.length_c   1.000
_cell.angle_alpha   90.00
_cell.angle_beta   90.00
_cell.angle_gamma   90.00
#
_symmetry.space_group_name_H-M   'P 1'
#
loop_
_entity.id
_entity.type
_entity.pdbx_description
1 polymer ?
#
loop_
_entity_poly.entity_id
_entity_poly.type
_entity_poly.pdbx_seq_one_letter_code
_entity_poly.pdbx_strand_id
1 'polypeptide(L)'
;MASPGTPAVISYGHLLTGAVGEFLQAESMPGPEIARAVAELVVNLSRYREERVPLSPVVFITDDRSHLLTRIGGREIVPIGTGPQDPATIRKALKLCAPLASAEWFIFVEQVAETFHFGLFRGDDFVLSPTPIEVLRSIVNPSVHMVAVAQLAESVLELRGSQGNSRYVYLSGARTEMPPPLVLEKLVSAATQDVLPPSREDVRTIFRHAFLEMLHMSHGALVAVLPPTGQSGSHFVDGLLLDIPIDVADLIRHYHEVPNEDARAAVQAVAHLLQGMLAADGITVLRSDGRIAGYNAFVHHLPGPTLENSNHQIGGARQRTFAALSARVGQTLVAAFFYSQDGYADCRWVGDSAKP
;
A
#
# COMPACT_ATOMS: atom_id res chain seq x y z
N MET A 1 48.53 -30.07 9.70
CA MET A 1 47.37 -29.69 10.47
C MET A 1 46.87 -28.35 9.96
N ALA A 2 45.74 -28.35 9.26
CA ALA A 2 45.14 -27.11 8.79
C ALA A 2 44.49 -26.40 10.00
N SER A 3 44.82 -25.14 10.22
CA SER A 3 44.17 -24.30 11.22
C SER A 3 42.65 -24.25 10.95
N PRO A 4 41.80 -24.42 11.99
CA PRO A 4 40.37 -24.27 11.79
C PRO A 4 40.08 -22.84 11.28
N GLY A 5 39.47 -22.74 10.11
CA GLY A 5 39.13 -21.47 9.51
C GLY A 5 38.21 -20.67 10.47
N THR A 6 38.48 -19.39 10.61
CA THR A 6 37.63 -18.47 11.39
C THR A 6 36.18 -18.57 10.86
N PRO A 7 35.18 -18.81 11.73
CA PRO A 7 33.80 -18.92 11.26
C PRO A 7 33.38 -17.63 10.56
N ALA A 8 32.82 -17.76 9.36
CA ALA A 8 32.26 -16.62 8.62
C ALA A 8 30.99 -16.15 9.33
N VAL A 9 30.96 -14.90 9.79
CA VAL A 9 29.78 -14.27 10.39
C VAL A 9 28.99 -13.59 9.27
N ILE A 10 27.79 -14.09 8.99
CA ILE A 10 26.84 -13.44 8.07
C ILE A 10 25.88 -12.63 8.92
N SER A 11 25.94 -11.30 8.81
CA SER A 11 24.95 -10.43 9.47
C SER A 11 23.77 -10.16 8.54
N TYR A 12 22.57 -9.98 9.14
CA TYR A 12 21.37 -9.58 8.39
C TYR A 12 21.60 -8.29 7.60
N GLY A 13 22.31 -7.31 8.17
CA GLY A 13 22.65 -6.05 7.48
C GLY A 13 23.47 -6.27 6.19
N HIS A 14 24.36 -7.27 6.17
CA HIS A 14 25.14 -7.62 4.96
C HIS A 14 24.24 -8.20 3.86
N LEU A 15 23.31 -9.07 4.22
CA LEU A 15 22.36 -9.66 3.27
C LEU A 15 21.44 -8.58 2.69
N LEU A 16 20.93 -7.70 3.53
CA LEU A 16 20.06 -6.59 3.10
C LEU A 16 20.81 -5.63 2.17
N THR A 17 22.03 -5.22 2.55
CA THR A 17 22.84 -4.31 1.72
C THR A 17 23.17 -4.94 0.37
N GLY A 18 23.46 -6.23 0.31
CA GLY A 18 23.68 -6.98 -0.94
C GLY A 18 22.43 -6.98 -1.83
N ALA A 19 21.27 -7.34 -1.25
CA ALA A 19 20.01 -7.37 -1.99
C ALA A 19 19.56 -5.97 -2.48
N VAL A 20 19.79 -4.93 -1.70
CA VAL A 20 19.55 -3.52 -2.09
C VAL A 20 20.52 -3.10 -3.17
N GLY A 21 21.80 -3.48 -3.08
CA GLY A 21 22.81 -3.20 -4.10
C GLY A 21 22.49 -3.81 -5.47
N GLU A 22 22.03 -5.06 -5.50
CA GLU A 22 21.56 -5.72 -6.73
C GLU A 22 20.36 -4.99 -7.34
N PHE A 23 19.41 -4.56 -6.50
CA PHE A 23 18.25 -3.80 -6.94
C PHE A 23 18.66 -2.45 -7.54
N LEU A 24 19.51 -1.69 -6.84
CA LEU A 24 20.01 -0.40 -7.32
C LEU A 24 20.83 -0.53 -8.61
N GLN A 25 21.61 -1.61 -8.76
CA GLN A 25 22.31 -1.88 -10.00
C GLN A 25 21.35 -2.12 -11.17
N ALA A 26 20.24 -2.84 -10.95
CA ALA A 26 19.18 -3.05 -11.94
C ALA A 26 18.44 -1.75 -12.29
N GLU A 27 18.43 -0.76 -11.39
CA GLU A 27 17.86 0.58 -11.57
C GLU A 27 18.89 1.62 -12.07
N SER A 28 20.08 1.17 -12.50
CA SER A 28 21.17 2.02 -12.99
C SER A 28 21.68 3.06 -11.97
N MET A 29 21.56 2.75 -10.68
CA MET A 29 22.06 3.55 -9.55
C MET A 29 23.12 2.76 -8.74
N PRO A 30 24.19 2.25 -9.36
CA PRO A 30 25.16 1.43 -8.66
C PRO A 30 26.03 2.24 -7.70
N GLY A 31 26.48 1.60 -6.65
CA GLY A 31 27.45 2.16 -5.70
C GLY A 31 27.33 1.55 -4.32
N PRO A 32 28.46 1.26 -3.65
CA PRO A 32 28.42 0.66 -2.32
C PRO A 32 27.90 1.64 -1.25
N GLU A 33 28.14 2.93 -1.41
CA GLU A 33 27.71 3.94 -0.44
C GLU A 33 26.18 4.14 -0.52
N ILE A 34 25.63 4.27 -1.72
CA ILE A 34 24.18 4.37 -1.91
C ILE A 34 23.48 3.09 -1.46
N ALA A 35 24.03 1.92 -1.72
CA ALA A 35 23.47 0.66 -1.26
C ALA A 35 23.40 0.59 0.27
N ARG A 36 24.45 1.03 0.97
CA ARG A 36 24.46 1.13 2.44
C ARG A 36 23.43 2.16 2.95
N ALA A 37 23.38 3.33 2.29
CA ALA A 37 22.44 4.39 2.65
C ALA A 37 20.98 3.96 2.47
N VAL A 38 20.63 3.28 1.36
CA VAL A 38 19.29 2.76 1.12
C VAL A 38 18.95 1.59 2.05
N ALA A 39 19.89 0.70 2.33
CA ALA A 39 19.68 -0.36 3.32
C ALA A 39 19.39 0.22 4.72
N GLU A 40 20.11 1.27 5.12
CA GLU A 40 19.84 2.01 6.36
C GLU A 40 18.45 2.66 6.35
N LEU A 41 18.06 3.26 5.21
CA LEU A 41 16.73 3.83 5.03
C LEU A 41 15.64 2.77 5.23
N VAL A 42 15.77 1.61 4.61
CA VAL A 42 14.84 0.47 4.75
C VAL A 42 14.70 0.06 6.20
N VAL A 43 15.81 -0.10 6.92
CA VAL A 43 15.78 -0.49 8.35
C VAL A 43 15.09 0.58 9.21
N ASN A 44 15.42 1.86 8.99
CA ASN A 44 14.83 2.93 9.79
C ASN A 44 13.34 3.13 9.48
N LEU A 45 12.94 3.13 8.20
CA LEU A 45 11.54 3.28 7.83
C LEU A 45 10.65 2.15 8.34
N SER A 46 11.18 0.94 8.50
CA SER A 46 10.39 -0.22 8.88
C SER A 46 9.59 -0.06 10.17
N ARG A 47 10.06 0.78 11.09
CA ARG A 47 9.44 1.07 12.39
C ARG A 47 9.68 2.52 12.80
N TYR A 48 9.69 3.43 11.83
CA TYR A 48 10.00 4.82 12.13
C TYR A 48 8.91 5.46 13.02
N ARG A 49 9.35 6.08 14.10
CA ARG A 49 8.47 6.78 15.04
C ARG A 49 9.16 8.08 15.48
N GLU A 50 8.38 9.14 15.55
CA GLU A 50 8.80 10.38 16.18
C GLU A 50 7.86 10.64 17.37
N GLU A 51 8.43 10.83 18.56
CA GLU A 51 7.66 11.01 19.80
C GLU A 51 6.57 9.93 20.03
N ARG A 52 6.84 8.69 19.66
CA ARG A 52 5.95 7.52 19.69
C ARG A 52 4.87 7.49 18.60
N VAL A 53 4.74 8.52 17.79
CA VAL A 53 3.84 8.54 16.63
C VAL A 53 4.50 7.78 15.47
N PRO A 54 3.88 6.74 14.91
CA PRO A 54 4.41 6.08 13.73
C PRO A 54 4.30 7.01 12.54
N LEU A 55 5.38 7.12 11.77
CA LEU A 55 5.44 7.88 10.54
C LEU A 55 5.93 6.97 9.40
N SER A 56 5.27 7.04 8.27
CA SER A 56 5.58 6.25 7.08
C SER A 56 5.81 7.13 5.84
N PRO A 57 6.81 8.03 5.87
CA PRO A 57 7.07 8.87 4.73
C PRO A 57 7.54 8.05 3.53
N VAL A 58 7.16 8.48 2.33
CA VAL A 58 7.76 7.95 1.10
C VAL A 58 9.00 8.76 0.77
N VAL A 59 10.10 8.06 0.50
CA VAL A 59 11.39 8.67 0.20
C VAL A 59 11.80 8.35 -1.24
N PHE A 60 12.03 9.39 -2.03
CA PHE A 60 12.53 9.27 -3.40
C PHE A 60 14.02 9.56 -3.43
N ILE A 61 14.79 8.67 -4.03
CA ILE A 61 16.23 8.83 -4.24
C ILE A 61 16.45 8.95 -5.73
N THR A 62 17.18 9.97 -6.17
CA THR A 62 17.38 10.26 -7.58
C THR A 62 18.76 10.91 -7.80
N ASP A 63 19.27 10.84 -9.01
CA ASP A 63 20.43 11.61 -9.49
C ASP A 63 20.03 12.94 -10.17
N ASP A 64 18.73 13.11 -10.46
CA ASP A 64 18.19 14.33 -11.06
C ASP A 64 16.81 14.68 -10.47
N ARG A 65 16.82 15.64 -9.54
CA ARG A 65 15.62 16.17 -8.90
C ARG A 65 14.68 16.86 -9.89
N SER A 66 15.20 17.48 -10.93
CA SER A 66 14.37 18.19 -11.92
C SER A 66 13.51 17.21 -12.70
N HIS A 67 14.09 16.06 -13.05
CA HIS A 67 13.36 14.95 -13.65
C HIS A 67 12.31 14.36 -12.70
N LEU A 68 12.67 14.13 -11.44
CA LEU A 68 11.73 13.67 -10.41
C LEU A 68 10.49 14.56 -10.38
N LEU A 69 10.68 15.88 -10.24
CA LEU A 69 9.56 16.82 -10.12
C LEU A 69 8.71 16.90 -11.38
N THR A 70 9.36 16.95 -12.55
CA THR A 70 8.65 17.00 -13.84
C THR A 70 7.76 15.78 -14.06
N ARG A 71 8.21 14.61 -13.63
CA ARG A 71 7.50 13.34 -13.84
C ARG A 71 6.39 13.08 -12.82
N ILE A 72 6.65 13.42 -11.57
CA ILE A 72 5.68 13.19 -10.47
C ILE A 72 4.66 14.34 -10.35
N GLY A 73 4.80 15.40 -11.17
CA GLY A 73 3.94 16.58 -11.06
C GLY A 73 4.23 17.42 -9.82
N GLY A 74 5.45 17.31 -9.28
CA GLY A 74 5.88 18.05 -8.09
C GLY A 74 5.88 19.56 -8.34
N ARG A 75 5.26 20.33 -7.43
CA ARG A 75 5.03 21.77 -7.63
C ARG A 75 5.90 22.65 -6.75
N GLU A 76 6.20 22.17 -5.54
CA GLU A 76 6.89 22.96 -4.52
C GLU A 76 8.03 22.15 -3.94
N ILE A 77 9.17 22.82 -3.69
CA ILE A 77 10.36 22.18 -3.12
C ILE A 77 10.78 22.95 -1.89
N VAL A 78 11.06 22.23 -0.81
CA VAL A 78 11.65 22.76 0.41
C VAL A 78 12.98 22.06 0.66
N PRO A 79 14.12 22.63 0.24
CA PRO A 79 15.43 22.11 0.59
C PRO A 79 15.64 22.21 2.11
N ILE A 80 16.09 21.11 2.74
CA ILE A 80 16.29 21.05 4.20
C ILE A 80 17.78 20.94 4.56
N GLY A 81 18.54 20.19 3.78
CA GLY A 81 19.95 20.01 4.10
C GLY A 81 20.76 19.22 3.09
N THR A 82 22.04 19.08 3.44
CA THR A 82 23.02 18.31 2.67
C THR A 82 23.92 17.51 3.61
N GLY A 83 24.64 16.53 3.06
CA GLY A 83 25.64 15.74 3.77
C GLY A 83 26.37 14.76 2.85
N PRO A 84 27.40 14.05 3.35
CA PRO A 84 28.07 13.00 2.58
C PRO A 84 27.09 11.89 2.14
N GLN A 85 27.48 11.11 1.13
CA GLN A 85 26.71 9.94 0.71
C GLN A 85 26.92 8.78 1.69
N ASP A 86 26.32 8.88 2.86
CA ASP A 86 26.47 7.90 3.93
C ASP A 86 25.14 7.62 4.68
N PRO A 87 25.07 6.53 5.47
CA PRO A 87 23.92 6.20 6.30
C PRO A 87 23.56 7.28 7.35
N ALA A 88 24.53 8.07 7.83
CA ALA A 88 24.27 9.10 8.82
C ALA A 88 23.47 10.26 8.23
N THR A 89 23.76 10.62 6.98
CA THR A 89 23.00 11.64 6.24
C THR A 89 21.56 11.20 6.00
N ILE A 90 21.32 9.92 5.69
CA ILE A 90 19.97 9.37 5.54
C ILE A 90 19.19 9.43 6.88
N ARG A 91 19.80 9.07 8.01
CA ARG A 91 19.16 9.23 9.32
C ARG A 91 18.83 10.70 9.62
N LYS A 92 19.74 11.62 9.28
CA LYS A 92 19.51 13.06 9.42
C LYS A 92 18.37 13.54 8.55
N ALA A 93 18.31 13.10 7.28
CA ALA A 93 17.22 13.44 6.36
C ALA A 93 15.86 12.95 6.88
N LEU A 94 15.77 11.70 7.33
CA LEU A 94 14.56 11.18 7.95
C LEU A 94 14.14 12.01 9.17
N LYS A 95 15.05 12.24 10.11
CA LYS A 95 14.75 12.98 11.34
C LYS A 95 14.22 14.39 11.07
N LEU A 96 14.74 15.08 10.06
CA LEU A 96 14.34 16.45 9.74
C LEU A 96 13.11 16.55 8.84
N CYS A 97 12.91 15.57 7.96
CA CYS A 97 11.88 15.62 6.93
C CYS A 97 10.63 14.80 7.29
N ALA A 98 10.78 13.63 7.96
CA ALA A 98 9.64 12.73 8.20
C ALA A 98 8.48 13.37 8.98
N PRO A 99 8.69 14.22 10.00
CA PRO A 99 7.59 14.90 10.68
C PRO A 99 6.78 15.84 9.79
N LEU A 100 7.36 16.26 8.66
CA LEU A 100 6.76 17.19 7.71
C LEU A 100 6.22 16.47 6.47
N ALA A 101 6.64 15.22 6.27
CA ALA A 101 6.26 14.40 5.11
C ALA A 101 4.93 13.66 5.41
N SER A 102 3.82 14.37 5.26
CA SER A 102 2.46 13.87 5.45
C SER A 102 1.58 14.30 4.28
N ALA A 103 0.54 13.54 4.01
CA ALA A 103 -0.39 13.78 2.92
C ALA A 103 0.32 13.89 1.55
N GLU A 104 0.40 15.08 1.00
CA GLU A 104 0.98 15.39 -0.31
C GLU A 104 2.49 15.68 -0.31
N TRP A 105 3.15 15.67 0.87
CA TRP A 105 4.56 15.96 1.00
C TRP A 105 5.41 14.70 1.05
N PHE A 106 6.41 14.62 0.17
CA PHE A 106 7.31 13.50 -0.01
C PHE A 106 8.74 13.94 0.25
N ILE A 107 9.58 13.01 0.72
CA ILE A 107 10.99 13.26 0.93
C ILE A 107 11.74 12.99 -0.38
N PHE A 108 12.61 13.88 -0.80
CA PHE A 108 13.62 13.61 -1.82
C PHE A 108 15.02 13.54 -1.22
N VAL A 109 15.85 12.69 -1.81
CA VAL A 109 17.28 12.60 -1.59
C VAL A 109 17.94 12.56 -2.96
N GLU A 110 18.60 13.65 -3.34
CA GLU A 110 19.29 13.81 -4.61
C GLU A 110 20.77 13.53 -4.46
N GLN A 111 21.33 12.68 -5.33
CA GLN A 111 22.77 12.46 -5.42
C GLN A 111 23.40 13.59 -6.27
N VAL A 112 24.27 14.36 -5.67
CA VAL A 112 25.04 15.42 -6.36
C VAL A 112 26.51 15.20 -6.07
N ALA A 113 27.27 14.69 -7.04
CA ALA A 113 28.66 14.27 -6.86
C ALA A 113 28.79 13.33 -5.62
N GLU A 114 29.59 13.68 -4.62
CA GLU A 114 29.86 12.89 -3.40
C GLU A 114 28.91 13.26 -2.23
N THR A 115 27.82 14.00 -2.51
CA THR A 115 26.91 14.48 -1.46
C THR A 115 25.46 14.07 -1.75
N PHE A 116 24.68 13.94 -0.67
CA PHE A 116 23.22 13.93 -0.72
C PHE A 116 22.68 15.32 -0.42
N HIS A 117 21.77 15.81 -1.26
CA HIS A 117 20.90 16.94 -1.01
C HIS A 117 19.52 16.42 -0.69
N PHE A 118 18.91 16.84 0.40
CA PHE A 118 17.62 16.31 0.80
C PHE A 118 16.64 17.40 1.24
N GLY A 119 15.37 17.08 1.15
CA GLY A 119 14.29 17.98 1.52
C GLY A 119 12.93 17.37 1.18
N LEU A 120 11.96 18.23 1.01
CA LEU A 120 10.58 17.86 0.70
C LEU A 120 10.16 18.39 -0.67
N PHE A 121 9.28 17.69 -1.32
CA PHE A 121 8.53 18.18 -2.47
C PHE A 121 7.06 17.84 -2.32
N ARG A 122 6.21 18.66 -2.91
CA ARG A 122 4.77 18.48 -2.89
C ARG A 122 4.30 17.76 -4.16
N GLY A 123 3.54 16.68 -4.01
CA GLY A 123 2.82 16.00 -5.09
C GLY A 123 1.39 16.49 -5.24
N ASP A 124 0.62 15.82 -6.08
CA ASP A 124 -0.83 16.01 -6.17
C ASP A 124 -1.53 15.10 -5.14
N ASP A 125 -2.49 15.66 -4.40
CA ASP A 125 -3.26 14.97 -3.36
C ASP A 125 -4.64 14.52 -3.84
N PHE A 126 -5.01 14.83 -5.07
CA PHE A 126 -6.32 14.44 -5.59
C PHE A 126 -6.40 12.93 -5.79
N VAL A 127 -7.45 12.34 -5.23
CA VAL A 127 -7.59 10.86 -5.19
C VAL A 127 -7.67 10.19 -6.57
N LEU A 128 -7.98 10.92 -7.64
CA LEU A 128 -7.91 10.42 -9.01
C LEU A 128 -6.55 10.64 -9.67
N SER A 129 -5.67 11.43 -9.07
CA SER A 129 -4.30 11.57 -9.56
C SER A 129 -3.49 10.33 -9.20
N PRO A 130 -2.64 9.83 -10.11
CA PRO A 130 -1.76 8.72 -9.77
C PRO A 130 -0.80 9.12 -8.64
N THR A 131 -0.62 8.23 -7.67
CA THR A 131 0.38 8.46 -6.63
C THR A 131 1.78 8.55 -7.23
N PRO A 132 2.73 9.25 -6.59
CA PRO A 132 4.12 9.31 -7.06
C PRO A 132 4.75 7.94 -7.32
N ILE A 133 4.40 6.91 -6.53
CA ILE A 133 4.86 5.53 -6.73
C ILE A 133 4.22 4.90 -7.99
N GLU A 134 2.94 5.18 -8.26
CA GLU A 134 2.27 4.72 -9.49
C GLU A 134 2.84 5.39 -10.73
N VAL A 135 3.19 6.67 -10.63
CA VAL A 135 3.90 7.37 -11.70
C VAL A 135 5.22 6.69 -12.02
N LEU A 136 5.99 6.25 -11.03
CA LEU A 136 7.21 5.46 -11.27
C LEU A 136 6.95 4.19 -12.05
N ARG A 137 5.80 3.53 -11.88
CA ARG A 137 5.44 2.33 -12.65
C ARG A 137 5.24 2.62 -14.13
N SER A 138 4.84 3.83 -14.49
CA SER A 138 4.59 4.25 -15.87
C SER A 138 5.81 4.86 -16.57
N ILE A 139 6.87 5.18 -15.82
CA ILE A 139 8.10 5.72 -16.39
C ILE A 139 8.90 4.57 -17.00
N VAL A 140 9.00 4.55 -18.31
CA VAL A 140 9.93 3.69 -19.04
C VAL A 140 10.92 4.63 -19.75
N ASN A 141 11.86 5.17 -18.99
CA ASN A 141 12.89 6.05 -19.53
C ASN A 141 14.26 5.66 -18.98
N PRO A 142 15.15 5.07 -19.81
CA PRO A 142 16.47 4.64 -19.36
C PRO A 142 17.41 5.76 -18.91
N SER A 143 17.06 7.01 -19.20
CA SER A 143 17.86 8.17 -18.75
C SER A 143 17.41 8.75 -17.41
N VAL A 144 16.41 8.17 -16.75
CA VAL A 144 15.93 8.64 -15.45
C VAL A 144 16.26 7.57 -14.41
N HIS A 145 17.06 7.93 -13.43
CA HIS A 145 17.46 7.05 -12.35
C HIS A 145 16.85 7.52 -11.04
N MET A 146 15.81 6.81 -10.62
CA MET A 146 15.16 7.09 -9.33
C MET A 146 14.58 5.84 -8.71
N VAL A 147 14.59 5.82 -7.40
CA VAL A 147 14.04 4.76 -6.57
C VAL A 147 13.16 5.39 -5.49
N ALA A 148 11.94 4.88 -5.33
CA ALA A 148 11.10 5.18 -4.18
C ALA A 148 11.24 4.06 -3.14
N VAL A 149 11.30 4.45 -1.88
CA VAL A 149 11.23 3.56 -0.72
C VAL A 149 10.02 3.95 0.10
N ALA A 150 9.09 3.03 0.27
CA ALA A 150 7.85 3.24 1.00
C ALA A 150 7.61 2.10 2.00
N GLN A 151 7.14 2.43 3.18
CA GLN A 151 6.62 1.45 4.11
C GLN A 151 5.19 1.10 3.67
N LEU A 152 4.88 -0.17 3.53
CA LEU A 152 3.52 -0.66 3.21
C LEU A 152 2.78 -1.10 4.47
N ALA A 153 3.51 -1.62 5.44
CA ALA A 153 3.03 -2.05 6.73
C ALA A 153 4.19 -2.06 7.72
N GLU A 154 3.92 -2.25 9.00
CA GLU A 154 5.00 -2.42 9.99
C GLU A 154 5.94 -3.56 9.53
N SER A 155 7.21 -3.26 9.37
CA SER A 155 8.25 -4.19 8.91
C SER A 155 8.11 -4.70 7.45
N VAL A 156 7.25 -4.10 6.64
CA VAL A 156 7.11 -4.42 5.21
C VAL A 156 7.35 -3.16 4.38
N LEU A 157 8.37 -3.20 3.51
CA LEU A 157 8.73 -2.07 2.66
C LEU A 157 8.71 -2.46 1.19
N GLU A 158 8.39 -1.49 0.35
CA GLU A 158 8.53 -1.57 -1.11
C GLU A 158 9.69 -0.68 -1.55
N LEU A 159 10.58 -1.23 -2.38
CA LEU A 159 11.51 -0.48 -3.20
C LEU A 159 10.98 -0.52 -4.62
N ARG A 160 10.79 0.64 -5.23
CA ARG A 160 10.26 0.80 -6.58
C ARG A 160 11.20 1.66 -7.40
N GLY A 161 11.66 1.17 -8.54
CA GLY A 161 12.54 1.90 -9.41
C GLY A 161 11.90 2.36 -10.71
N SER A 162 12.52 3.35 -11.35
CA SER A 162 12.10 3.96 -12.61
C SER A 162 12.34 3.07 -13.84
N GLN A 163 13.12 2.00 -13.71
CA GLN A 163 13.32 0.99 -14.77
C GLN A 163 12.25 -0.12 -14.71
N GLY A 164 11.27 0.01 -13.81
CA GLY A 164 10.14 -0.90 -13.68
C GLY A 164 10.34 -2.03 -12.67
N ASN A 165 11.51 -2.15 -12.04
CA ASN A 165 11.72 -3.17 -11.02
C ASN A 165 11.08 -2.79 -9.69
N SER A 166 10.71 -3.80 -8.92
CA SER A 166 10.26 -3.66 -7.54
C SER A 166 10.81 -4.76 -6.67
N ARG A 167 11.08 -4.44 -5.41
CA ARG A 167 11.41 -5.39 -4.35
C ARG A 167 10.59 -5.12 -3.12
N TYR A 168 10.15 -6.20 -2.48
CA TYR A 168 9.49 -6.15 -1.18
C TYR A 168 10.44 -6.71 -0.14
N VAL A 169 10.64 -5.95 0.94
CA VAL A 169 11.53 -6.32 2.05
C VAL A 169 10.67 -6.59 3.28
N TYR A 170 10.72 -7.81 3.77
CA TYR A 170 10.06 -8.24 5.00
C TYR A 170 11.11 -8.30 6.11
N LEU A 171 10.98 -7.45 7.12
CA LEU A 171 11.87 -7.39 8.29
C LEU A 171 11.30 -8.13 9.49
N SER A 172 10.12 -8.72 9.35
CA SER A 172 9.49 -9.63 10.31
C SER A 172 9.47 -11.05 9.76
N GLY A 173 9.25 -12.04 10.65
CA GLY A 173 9.11 -13.44 10.24
C GLY A 173 7.83 -13.79 9.50
N ALA A 174 6.98 -12.81 9.18
CA ALA A 174 5.76 -13.01 8.40
C ALA A 174 6.14 -13.47 6.98
N ARG A 175 5.72 -14.68 6.63
CA ARG A 175 5.87 -15.21 5.26
C ARG A 175 4.57 -14.94 4.52
N THR A 176 4.62 -14.11 3.48
CA THR A 176 3.53 -13.94 2.54
C THR A 176 3.98 -14.47 1.19
N GLU A 177 3.15 -15.30 0.56
CA GLU A 177 3.42 -15.77 -0.81
C GLU A 177 3.27 -14.63 -1.82
N MET A 178 2.44 -13.64 -1.49
CA MET A 178 2.13 -12.51 -2.36
C MET A 178 2.21 -11.20 -1.56
N PRO A 179 2.92 -10.18 -2.05
CA PRO A 179 2.97 -8.86 -1.41
C PRO A 179 1.58 -8.22 -1.25
N PRO A 180 1.31 -7.50 -0.14
CA PRO A 180 0.01 -6.89 0.13
C PRO A 180 -0.56 -6.05 -1.02
N PRO A 181 0.21 -5.21 -1.75
CA PRO A 181 -0.33 -4.47 -2.88
C PRO A 181 -0.87 -5.35 -4.01
N LEU A 182 -0.27 -6.52 -4.26
CA LEU A 182 -0.76 -7.45 -5.27
C LEU A 182 -2.03 -8.17 -4.83
N VAL A 183 -2.17 -8.41 -3.52
CA VAL A 183 -3.42 -8.94 -2.94
C VAL A 183 -4.53 -7.89 -3.03
N LEU A 184 -4.21 -6.62 -2.79
CA LEU A 184 -5.16 -5.51 -2.94
C LEU A 184 -5.67 -5.35 -4.36
N GLU A 185 -4.85 -5.59 -5.39
CA GLU A 185 -5.32 -5.54 -6.79
C GLU A 185 -6.42 -6.57 -7.08
N LYS A 186 -6.41 -7.73 -6.40
CA LYS A 186 -7.52 -8.69 -6.47
C LYS A 186 -8.80 -8.11 -5.86
N LEU A 187 -8.68 -7.46 -4.68
CA LEU A 187 -9.81 -6.81 -4.03
C LEU A 187 -10.37 -5.67 -4.87
N VAL A 188 -9.51 -4.79 -5.42
CA VAL A 188 -9.91 -3.72 -6.34
C VAL A 188 -10.65 -4.29 -7.54
N SER A 189 -10.10 -5.35 -8.15
CA SER A 189 -10.73 -6.02 -9.29
C SER A 189 -12.11 -6.57 -8.95
N ALA A 190 -12.24 -7.21 -7.80
CA ALA A 190 -13.52 -7.77 -7.34
C ALA A 190 -14.58 -6.69 -7.05
N ALA A 191 -14.16 -5.59 -6.38
CA ALA A 191 -15.06 -4.49 -6.03
C ALA A 191 -15.48 -3.62 -7.23
N THR A 192 -14.83 -3.79 -8.39
CA THR A 192 -15.09 -2.96 -9.58
C THR A 192 -15.44 -3.75 -10.84
N GLN A 193 -15.57 -5.08 -10.73
CA GLN A 193 -15.80 -5.92 -11.92
C GLN A 193 -17.09 -5.58 -12.68
N ASP A 194 -18.13 -5.14 -11.96
CA ASP A 194 -19.44 -4.81 -12.51
C ASP A 194 -19.65 -3.28 -12.68
N VAL A 195 -18.64 -2.47 -12.43
CA VAL A 195 -18.68 -1.03 -12.74
C VAL A 195 -18.66 -0.85 -14.25
N LEU A 196 -19.57 -0.04 -14.77
CA LEU A 196 -19.65 0.25 -16.21
C LEU A 196 -18.58 1.27 -16.65
N PRO A 197 -18.01 1.12 -17.86
CA PRO A 197 -17.23 2.20 -18.49
C PRO A 197 -18.11 3.45 -18.69
N PRO A 198 -17.55 4.67 -18.64
CA PRO A 198 -16.12 5.02 -18.49
C PRO A 198 -15.61 5.10 -17.06
N SER A 199 -16.46 5.05 -16.03
CA SER A 199 -16.09 5.34 -14.63
C SER A 199 -15.22 4.25 -13.97
N ARG A 200 -15.06 3.07 -14.60
CA ARG A 200 -14.41 1.90 -13.97
C ARG A 200 -12.99 2.19 -13.50
N GLU A 201 -12.16 2.81 -14.32
CA GLU A 201 -10.75 3.04 -13.97
C GLU A 201 -10.60 4.05 -12.84
N ASP A 202 -11.46 5.08 -12.80
CA ASP A 202 -11.44 6.07 -11.73
C ASP A 202 -11.94 5.47 -10.40
N VAL A 203 -13.00 4.62 -10.44
CA VAL A 203 -13.43 3.85 -9.25
C VAL A 203 -12.31 2.95 -8.77
N ARG A 204 -11.60 2.27 -9.67
CA ARG A 204 -10.42 1.46 -9.33
C ARG A 204 -9.33 2.29 -8.66
N THR A 205 -9.08 3.49 -9.16
CA THR A 205 -8.08 4.40 -8.61
C THR A 205 -8.46 4.83 -7.18
N ILE A 206 -9.71 5.25 -6.94
CA ILE A 206 -10.19 5.59 -5.60
C ILE A 206 -10.06 4.40 -4.64
N PHE A 207 -10.50 3.22 -5.04
CA PHE A 207 -10.44 2.05 -4.18
C PHE A 207 -9.00 1.62 -3.91
N ARG A 208 -8.12 1.67 -4.92
CA ARG A 208 -6.69 1.39 -4.75
C ARG A 208 -6.05 2.32 -3.73
N HIS A 209 -6.29 3.63 -3.83
CA HIS A 209 -5.77 4.60 -2.88
C HIS A 209 -6.30 4.34 -1.46
N ALA A 210 -7.61 4.16 -1.30
CA ALA A 210 -8.19 3.88 0.01
C ALA A 210 -7.64 2.59 0.64
N PHE A 211 -7.45 1.54 -0.16
CA PHE A 211 -6.91 0.26 0.32
C PHE A 211 -5.41 0.32 0.61
N LEU A 212 -4.63 1.08 -0.14
CA LEU A 212 -3.21 1.30 0.18
C LEU A 212 -3.07 2.05 1.50
N GLU A 213 -3.86 3.11 1.71
CA GLU A 213 -3.88 3.83 2.99
C GLU A 213 -4.33 2.95 4.15
N MET A 214 -5.27 2.03 3.94
CA MET A 214 -5.68 1.06 4.96
C MET A 214 -4.49 0.22 5.46
N LEU A 215 -3.54 -0.15 4.60
CA LEU A 215 -2.34 -0.91 5.01
C LEU A 215 -1.50 -0.14 6.03
N HIS A 216 -1.49 1.19 5.95
CA HIS A 216 -0.72 2.05 6.86
C HIS A 216 -1.46 2.31 8.18
N MET A 217 -2.78 2.52 8.11
CA MET A 217 -3.56 3.05 9.22
C MET A 217 -4.25 1.98 10.08
N SER A 218 -4.51 0.78 9.52
CA SER A 218 -5.33 -0.20 10.22
C SER A 218 -4.52 -1.19 11.07
N HIS A 219 -5.07 -1.53 12.23
CA HIS A 219 -4.59 -2.66 13.04
C HIS A 219 -5.07 -4.03 12.52
N GLY A 220 -5.39 -4.07 11.23
CA GLY A 220 -5.99 -5.19 10.52
C GLY A 220 -7.38 -4.83 9.99
N ALA A 221 -7.75 -5.38 8.82
CA ALA A 221 -9.02 -5.09 8.15
C ALA A 221 -9.67 -6.35 7.59
N LEU A 222 -11.01 -6.29 7.51
CA LEU A 222 -11.84 -7.28 6.82
C LEU A 222 -12.72 -6.55 5.80
N VAL A 223 -12.75 -7.05 4.56
CA VAL A 223 -13.64 -6.53 3.53
C VAL A 223 -14.42 -7.68 2.90
N ALA A 224 -15.72 -7.48 2.72
CA ALA A 224 -16.59 -8.38 1.98
C ALA A 224 -17.12 -7.65 0.74
N VAL A 225 -17.06 -8.30 -0.42
CA VAL A 225 -17.61 -7.77 -1.67
C VAL A 225 -18.84 -8.59 -2.05
N LEU A 226 -19.97 -7.91 -2.12
CA LEU A 226 -21.27 -8.46 -2.52
C LEU A 226 -21.48 -8.32 -4.04
N PRO A 227 -22.34 -9.13 -4.67
CA PRO A 227 -22.80 -8.88 -6.02
C PRO A 227 -23.59 -7.55 -6.12
N PRO A 228 -23.77 -6.99 -7.34
CA PRO A 228 -24.44 -5.69 -7.54
C PRO A 228 -25.89 -5.69 -7.05
N THR A 229 -26.56 -6.83 -7.22
CA THR A 229 -27.96 -7.06 -6.82
C THR A 229 -28.03 -8.22 -5.84
N GLY A 230 -28.62 -8.03 -4.69
CA GLY A 230 -28.77 -9.07 -3.68
C GLY A 230 -29.22 -8.49 -2.33
N GLN A 231 -29.87 -9.31 -1.53
CA GLN A 231 -30.24 -8.94 -0.16
C GLN A 231 -28.99 -8.91 0.72
N SER A 232 -28.46 -7.73 0.96
CA SER A 232 -27.26 -7.51 1.77
C SER A 232 -27.47 -7.91 3.25
N GLY A 233 -28.70 -7.91 3.73
CA GLY A 233 -29.03 -8.02 5.16
C GLY A 233 -28.96 -9.41 5.78
N SER A 234 -29.02 -10.50 5.00
CA SER A 234 -29.15 -11.85 5.57
C SER A 234 -27.83 -12.46 6.08
N HIS A 235 -26.70 -11.86 5.76
CA HIS A 235 -25.37 -12.40 6.07
C HIS A 235 -24.67 -11.69 7.23
N PHE A 236 -25.04 -10.44 7.47
CA PHE A 236 -24.47 -9.61 8.52
C PHE A 236 -25.51 -9.37 9.61
N VAL A 237 -25.13 -9.54 10.86
CA VAL A 237 -26.05 -9.52 12.01
C VAL A 237 -26.12 -8.19 12.67
N ASP A 238 -24.94 -7.61 12.86
CA ASP A 238 -24.74 -6.32 13.50
C ASP A 238 -23.91 -5.45 12.56
N GLY A 239 -23.96 -4.16 12.77
CA GLY A 239 -23.19 -3.20 12.00
C GLY A 239 -24.06 -2.22 11.25
N LEU A 240 -23.44 -1.25 10.64
CA LEU A 240 -24.12 -0.24 9.87
C LEU A 240 -24.12 -0.62 8.38
N LEU A 241 -25.22 -1.22 7.92
CA LEU A 241 -25.52 -1.30 6.50
C LEU A 241 -26.28 -0.02 6.11
N LEU A 242 -25.81 0.64 5.05
CA LEU A 242 -26.41 1.86 4.54
C LEU A 242 -27.74 1.52 3.83
N ASP A 243 -28.82 2.19 4.17
CA ASP A 243 -30.12 2.05 3.49
C ASP A 243 -29.97 2.36 2.00
N ILE A 244 -29.17 3.37 1.68
CA ILE A 244 -28.79 3.73 0.32
C ILE A 244 -27.25 3.63 0.23
N PRO A 245 -26.70 2.60 -0.45
CA PRO A 245 -25.28 2.50 -0.68
C PRO A 245 -24.71 3.70 -1.44
N ILE A 246 -23.51 4.11 -1.08
CA ILE A 246 -22.83 5.23 -1.74
C ILE A 246 -22.35 4.76 -3.11
N ASP A 247 -22.84 5.37 -4.17
CA ASP A 247 -22.48 5.05 -5.56
C ASP A 247 -21.26 5.89 -6.00
N VAL A 248 -20.07 5.30 -5.90
CA VAL A 248 -18.83 5.98 -6.27
C VAL A 248 -18.77 6.24 -7.77
N ALA A 249 -19.32 5.34 -8.59
CA ALA A 249 -19.34 5.52 -10.05
C ALA A 249 -20.23 6.68 -10.47
N ASP A 250 -21.34 6.93 -9.76
CA ASP A 250 -22.22 8.07 -10.00
C ASP A 250 -21.55 9.40 -9.64
N LEU A 251 -20.83 9.45 -8.54
CA LEU A 251 -20.06 10.63 -8.15
C LEU A 251 -18.96 10.96 -9.16
N ILE A 252 -18.28 9.98 -9.68
CA ILE A 252 -17.24 10.15 -10.71
C ILE A 252 -17.88 10.66 -12.00
N ARG A 253 -19.00 10.06 -12.41
CA ARG A 253 -19.73 10.51 -13.61
C ARG A 253 -20.13 11.98 -13.47
N HIS A 254 -20.70 12.37 -12.33
CA HIS A 254 -21.05 13.77 -12.06
C HIS A 254 -19.82 14.69 -12.10
N TYR A 255 -18.69 14.28 -11.55
CA TYR A 255 -17.45 15.04 -11.63
C TYR A 255 -16.98 15.26 -13.07
N HIS A 256 -17.10 14.25 -13.93
CA HIS A 256 -16.72 14.40 -15.34
C HIS A 256 -17.71 15.26 -16.16
N GLU A 257 -19.00 15.18 -15.83
CA GLU A 257 -20.03 16.00 -16.49
C GLU A 257 -19.96 17.47 -16.06
N VAL A 258 -19.66 17.74 -14.79
CA VAL A 258 -19.62 19.09 -14.21
C VAL A 258 -18.34 19.23 -13.38
N PRO A 259 -17.18 19.40 -14.03
CA PRO A 259 -15.89 19.50 -13.34
C PRO A 259 -15.77 20.84 -12.62
N ASN A 260 -16.10 20.87 -11.35
CA ASN A 260 -15.96 22.01 -10.45
C ASN A 260 -15.38 21.61 -9.11
N GLU A 261 -15.06 22.58 -8.25
CA GLU A 261 -14.47 22.34 -6.93
C GLU A 261 -15.40 21.53 -6.01
N ASP A 262 -16.70 21.71 -6.07
CA ASP A 262 -17.66 20.98 -5.25
C ASP A 262 -17.71 19.50 -5.63
N ALA A 263 -17.73 19.20 -6.93
CA ALA A 263 -17.69 17.81 -7.43
C ALA A 263 -16.35 17.15 -7.11
N ARG A 264 -15.23 17.88 -7.26
CA ARG A 264 -13.90 17.41 -6.84
C ARG A 264 -13.88 17.11 -5.34
N ALA A 265 -14.38 18.01 -4.51
CA ALA A 265 -14.45 17.84 -3.06
C ALA A 265 -15.33 16.65 -2.66
N ALA A 266 -16.44 16.40 -3.37
CA ALA A 266 -17.31 15.25 -3.12
C ALA A 266 -16.60 13.92 -3.38
N VAL A 267 -15.86 13.80 -4.49
CA VAL A 267 -15.04 12.61 -4.79
C VAL A 267 -13.97 12.40 -3.73
N GLN A 268 -13.26 13.46 -3.34
CA GLN A 268 -12.23 13.40 -2.29
C GLN A 268 -12.84 12.99 -0.93
N ALA A 269 -13.99 13.55 -0.57
CA ALA A 269 -14.67 13.25 0.69
C ALA A 269 -15.09 11.78 0.78
N VAL A 270 -15.57 11.18 -0.31
CA VAL A 270 -15.97 9.76 -0.33
C VAL A 270 -14.75 8.84 -0.21
N ALA A 271 -13.62 9.20 -0.80
CA ALA A 271 -12.39 8.44 -0.61
C ALA A 271 -11.94 8.44 0.87
N HIS A 272 -11.94 9.61 1.52
CA HIS A 272 -11.62 9.71 2.95
C HIS A 272 -12.64 8.98 3.83
N LEU A 273 -13.93 9.04 3.47
CA LEU A 273 -14.96 8.29 4.19
C LEU A 273 -14.70 6.78 4.11
N LEU A 274 -14.37 6.26 2.93
CA LEU A 274 -14.01 4.85 2.74
C LEU A 274 -12.77 4.47 3.57
N GLN A 275 -11.74 5.31 3.62
CA GLN A 275 -10.56 5.09 4.47
C GLN A 275 -10.96 4.98 5.94
N GLY A 276 -11.84 5.88 6.44
CA GLY A 276 -12.38 5.83 7.80
C GLY A 276 -13.16 4.54 8.07
N MET A 277 -13.98 4.09 7.11
CA MET A 277 -14.72 2.83 7.23
C MET A 277 -13.79 1.61 7.28
N LEU A 278 -12.71 1.61 6.48
CA LEU A 278 -11.71 0.54 6.46
C LEU A 278 -10.86 0.47 7.74
N ALA A 279 -10.68 1.61 8.41
CA ALA A 279 -9.99 1.69 9.69
C ALA A 279 -10.86 1.31 10.89
N ALA A 280 -12.18 1.27 10.71
CA ALA A 280 -13.12 0.88 11.75
C ALA A 280 -13.04 -0.63 12.06
N ASP A 281 -13.44 -1.02 13.27
CA ASP A 281 -13.53 -2.44 13.62
C ASP A 281 -14.67 -3.11 12.82
N GLY A 282 -14.60 -4.44 12.66
CA GLY A 282 -15.59 -5.20 11.90
C GLY A 282 -15.26 -5.33 10.41
N ILE A 283 -16.30 -5.56 9.62
CA ILE A 283 -16.21 -5.82 8.18
C ILE A 283 -16.69 -4.58 7.42
N THR A 284 -15.89 -4.09 6.49
CA THR A 284 -16.35 -3.12 5.49
C THR A 284 -17.02 -3.88 4.34
N VAL A 285 -18.22 -3.44 3.98
CA VAL A 285 -19.05 -4.12 2.98
C VAL A 285 -19.12 -3.27 1.72
N LEU A 286 -18.62 -3.82 0.62
CA LEU A 286 -18.65 -3.22 -0.71
C LEU A 286 -19.55 -4.03 -1.64
N ARG A 287 -19.88 -3.48 -2.80
CA ARG A 287 -20.47 -4.20 -3.93
C ARG A 287 -19.54 -4.19 -5.13
N SER A 288 -19.63 -5.21 -5.96
CA SER A 288 -18.78 -5.34 -7.15
C SER A 288 -19.05 -4.29 -8.25
N ASP A 289 -20.10 -3.51 -8.11
CA ASP A 289 -20.45 -2.36 -8.95
C ASP A 289 -19.90 -1.02 -8.43
N GLY A 290 -18.94 -1.05 -7.49
CA GLY A 290 -18.29 0.16 -6.97
C GLY A 290 -19.06 0.87 -5.88
N ARG A 291 -20.11 0.26 -5.30
CA ARG A 291 -20.88 0.86 -4.20
C ARG A 291 -20.28 0.49 -2.85
N ILE A 292 -20.29 1.46 -1.93
CA ILE A 292 -20.00 1.26 -0.51
C ILE A 292 -21.32 0.96 0.19
N ALA A 293 -21.47 -0.25 0.72
CA ALA A 293 -22.72 -0.74 1.29
C ALA A 293 -22.80 -0.68 2.82
N GLY A 294 -21.64 -0.61 3.51
CA GLY A 294 -21.64 -0.51 4.96
C GLY A 294 -20.26 -0.73 5.58
N TYR A 295 -20.20 -0.63 6.89
CA TYR A 295 -18.98 -0.85 7.68
C TYR A 295 -19.33 -1.31 9.10
N ASN A 296 -18.30 -1.69 9.86
CA ASN A 296 -18.47 -2.22 11.22
C ASN A 296 -19.47 -3.39 11.27
N ALA A 297 -19.56 -4.17 10.19
CA ALA A 297 -20.45 -5.30 10.10
C ALA A 297 -19.83 -6.55 10.71
N PHE A 298 -20.68 -7.41 11.24
CA PHE A 298 -20.28 -8.69 11.83
C PHE A 298 -21.05 -9.84 11.17
N VAL A 299 -20.48 -11.02 11.15
CA VAL A 299 -21.14 -12.22 10.59
C VAL A 299 -21.80 -12.98 11.72
N HIS A 300 -23.02 -13.47 11.49
CA HIS A 300 -23.60 -14.47 12.38
C HIS A 300 -22.64 -15.65 12.54
N HIS A 301 -22.51 -16.16 13.76
CA HIS A 301 -21.96 -17.47 14.00
C HIS A 301 -22.83 -18.49 13.26
N LEU A 302 -22.50 -18.74 12.00
CA LEU A 302 -23.03 -19.92 11.34
C LEU A 302 -22.24 -21.12 11.90
N PRO A 303 -22.92 -22.23 12.23
CA PRO A 303 -22.23 -23.49 12.40
C PRO A 303 -21.46 -23.72 11.10
N GLY A 304 -20.15 -23.39 11.12
CA GLY A 304 -19.26 -23.83 10.06
C GLY A 304 -19.33 -25.35 9.99
N PRO A 305 -18.99 -25.98 8.85
CA PRO A 305 -18.77 -27.42 8.86
C PRO A 305 -17.83 -27.67 10.03
N THR A 306 -18.25 -28.50 10.95
CA THR A 306 -17.48 -28.93 12.13
C THR A 306 -16.16 -29.45 11.57
N LEU A 307 -15.14 -28.61 11.61
CA LEU A 307 -13.77 -29.02 11.30
C LEU A 307 -13.27 -29.82 12.53
N GLU A 308 -13.88 -30.98 12.72
CA GLU A 308 -13.54 -31.95 13.80
C GLU A 308 -12.09 -32.46 13.66
N ASN A 309 -11.36 -32.10 12.61
CA ASN A 309 -10.04 -32.66 12.32
C ASN A 309 -8.93 -31.68 11.94
N SER A 310 -8.98 -30.41 12.32
CA SER A 310 -7.80 -29.55 12.14
C SER A 310 -7.22 -29.11 13.47
N ASN A 311 -6.18 -29.81 13.90
CA ASN A 311 -5.33 -29.53 15.07
C ASN A 311 -4.53 -28.19 14.97
N HIS A 312 -4.93 -27.22 14.15
CA HIS A 312 -4.26 -25.93 13.96
C HIS A 312 -5.25 -24.76 13.80
N GLN A 313 -6.15 -24.56 14.78
CA GLN A 313 -6.84 -23.26 14.90
C GLN A 313 -5.96 -22.25 15.67
N ILE A 314 -4.77 -22.00 15.15
CA ILE A 314 -3.93 -20.88 15.62
C ILE A 314 -4.25 -19.68 14.75
N GLY A 315 -5.28 -18.89 15.10
CA GLY A 315 -5.66 -17.66 14.39
C GLY A 315 -6.57 -16.78 15.24
N GLY A 316 -6.36 -15.45 15.15
CA GLY A 316 -7.20 -14.46 15.83
C GLY A 316 -8.65 -14.45 15.32
N ALA A 317 -9.51 -13.66 15.99
CA ALA A 317 -10.94 -13.55 15.63
C ALA A 317 -11.14 -13.14 14.16
N ARG A 318 -10.37 -12.18 13.64
CA ARG A 318 -10.44 -11.72 12.25
C ARG A 318 -10.11 -12.84 11.24
N GLN A 319 -9.13 -13.68 11.54
CA GLN A 319 -8.76 -14.80 10.64
C GLN A 319 -9.87 -15.85 10.57
N ARG A 320 -10.54 -16.15 11.70
CA ARG A 320 -11.72 -17.04 11.71
C ARG A 320 -12.87 -16.45 10.92
N THR A 321 -13.13 -15.15 11.07
CA THR A 321 -14.14 -14.43 10.28
C THR A 321 -13.81 -14.47 8.79
N PHE A 322 -12.55 -14.25 8.41
CA PHE A 322 -12.12 -14.36 7.01
C PHE A 322 -12.32 -15.75 6.44
N ALA A 323 -12.05 -16.82 7.19
CA ALA A 323 -12.32 -18.19 6.77
C ALA A 323 -13.82 -18.43 6.51
N ALA A 324 -14.69 -17.90 7.39
CA ALA A 324 -16.14 -17.99 7.22
C ALA A 324 -16.65 -17.18 6.01
N LEU A 325 -16.08 -16.01 5.73
CA LEU A 325 -16.39 -15.22 4.52
C LEU A 325 -15.88 -15.92 3.26
N SER A 326 -14.65 -16.44 3.29
CA SER A 326 -14.01 -17.13 2.17
C SER A 326 -14.81 -18.35 1.69
N ALA A 327 -15.42 -19.08 2.62
CA ALA A 327 -16.29 -20.22 2.29
C ALA A 327 -17.56 -19.81 1.52
N ARG A 328 -17.92 -18.53 1.51
CA ARG A 328 -19.11 -18.00 0.83
C ARG A 328 -18.79 -17.36 -0.52
N VAL A 329 -17.51 -17.20 -0.85
CA VAL A 329 -17.08 -16.68 -2.14
C VAL A 329 -17.52 -17.64 -3.26
N GLY A 330 -18.15 -17.10 -4.29
CA GLY A 330 -18.76 -17.86 -5.38
C GLY A 330 -20.19 -18.33 -5.08
N GLN A 331 -20.70 -18.13 -3.88
CA GLN A 331 -22.11 -18.42 -3.52
C GLN A 331 -22.88 -17.11 -3.30
N THR A 332 -22.51 -16.35 -2.28
CA THR A 332 -23.18 -15.11 -1.88
C THR A 332 -22.23 -13.91 -1.85
N LEU A 333 -20.94 -14.16 -1.87
CA LEU A 333 -19.89 -13.13 -1.96
C LEU A 333 -19.12 -13.25 -3.28
N VAL A 334 -18.72 -12.11 -3.80
CA VAL A 334 -17.79 -11.99 -4.94
C VAL A 334 -16.36 -12.13 -4.45
N ALA A 335 -16.02 -11.50 -3.31
CA ALA A 335 -14.73 -11.63 -2.68
C ALA A 335 -14.81 -11.45 -1.16
N ALA A 336 -13.78 -11.97 -0.48
CA ALA A 336 -13.45 -11.72 0.90
C ALA A 336 -11.97 -11.35 1.00
N PHE A 337 -11.65 -10.33 1.79
CA PHE A 337 -10.28 -9.85 2.02
C PHE A 337 -9.99 -9.77 3.51
N PHE A 338 -8.75 -10.09 3.85
CA PHE A 338 -8.21 -10.01 5.19
C PHE A 338 -6.83 -9.35 5.18
N TYR A 339 -6.60 -8.48 6.13
CA TYR A 339 -5.31 -7.89 6.43
C TYR A 339 -5.04 -7.98 7.93
N SER A 340 -3.84 -8.40 8.31
CA SER A 340 -3.39 -8.48 9.71
C SER A 340 -2.44 -7.32 10.06
N GLN A 341 -2.34 -7.02 11.34
CA GLN A 341 -1.40 -6.03 11.85
C GLN A 341 0.07 -6.35 11.50
N ASP A 342 0.40 -7.65 11.34
CA ASP A 342 1.76 -8.11 11.02
C ASP A 342 2.10 -7.98 9.52
N GLY A 343 1.21 -7.36 8.72
CA GLY A 343 1.41 -7.16 7.29
C GLY A 343 1.06 -8.36 6.41
N TYR A 344 0.40 -9.39 6.96
CA TYR A 344 -0.14 -10.48 6.15
C TYR A 344 -1.45 -10.05 5.51
N ALA A 345 -1.60 -10.27 4.20
CA ALA A 345 -2.81 -10.03 3.46
C ALA A 345 -3.24 -11.28 2.69
N ASP A 346 -4.54 -11.53 2.62
CA ASP A 346 -5.12 -12.59 1.78
C ASP A 346 -6.44 -12.11 1.17
N CYS A 347 -6.73 -12.57 -0.05
CA CYS A 347 -7.96 -12.27 -0.76
C CYS A 347 -8.45 -13.51 -1.51
N ARG A 348 -9.67 -13.93 -1.22
CA ARG A 348 -10.41 -14.93 -2.00
C ARG A 348 -11.36 -14.19 -2.93
N TRP A 349 -11.32 -14.54 -4.21
CA TRP A 349 -12.14 -13.92 -5.25
C TRP A 349 -12.62 -14.96 -6.26
N VAL A 350 -13.83 -14.82 -6.75
CA VAL A 350 -14.39 -15.71 -7.77
C VAL A 350 -13.53 -15.80 -9.05
N GLY A 351 -12.82 -14.72 -9.39
CA GLY A 351 -11.90 -14.69 -10.52
C GLY A 351 -10.65 -15.57 -10.35
N ASP A 352 -10.29 -15.98 -9.14
CA ASP A 352 -9.17 -16.92 -8.91
C ASP A 352 -9.49 -18.33 -9.45
N SER A 353 -10.79 -18.69 -9.52
CA SER A 353 -11.25 -20.00 -10.03
C SER A 353 -11.29 -20.06 -11.56
N ALA A 354 -11.12 -18.94 -12.25
CA ALA A 354 -11.22 -18.82 -13.71
C ALA A 354 -9.86 -18.94 -14.44
N LYS A 355 -8.75 -19.15 -13.70
CA LYS A 355 -7.46 -19.45 -14.35
C LYS A 355 -7.29 -20.97 -14.44
N PRO A 356 -7.15 -21.54 -15.66
CA PRO A 356 -6.87 -22.95 -15.88
C PRO A 356 -5.50 -23.35 -15.37
#